data_dc698cfb2def81dc830950e8ba92a565
#
_entry.id   dc698cfb2def81dc830950e8ba92a565
#
_cell.length_a   1.000
_cell.length_b   1.000
_cell.length_c   1.000
_cell.angle_alpha   90.00
_cell.angle_beta   90.00
_cell.angle_gamma   90.00
#
_symmetry.space_group_name_H-M   'P 1'
#
loop_
_entity.id
_entity.type
_entity.pdbx_description
1 polymer ?
#
loop_
_entity_poly.entity_id
_entity_poly.type
_entity_poly.pdbx_seq_one_letter_code
_entity_poly.pdbx_strand_id
1 'polypeptide(L)'
;GYAAGIVSGLIAFLYSAFFFSTDHSFFLYTSLNFQKLIVIGLGIAANILLIGRLQWQFEHSSMEKMQAEAEEKLQETTESYRAKLYHDVLTGTYNRRYYEDIASRIVGPAGIALIDVDDFKICNDTYGHYAGDMALETAANAIRSCIRESDLLIRYGGDEFLLVLPGIPGDILQTKLEQIRTAAQMASVPGYSHFRLSLSIGGTIQAITDPMENAVRQADRLMYQAKCRKNAVTVEVPGCSLAAPEKLLQEKSQILLVDDSKMNRMILAEILGDGYHILEAENGQECLEKLRAEAGSIALVLLDINMPVMDGFEVLKAMNANHTIEDIPVIMISSEDSDAAIRR
;
A
#
# COMPACT_ATOMS: atom_id res chain seq x y z
N GLY A 1 2.88 27.53 51.58
CA GLY A 1 2.09 28.44 50.85
C GLY A 1 0.95 29.13 51.58
N TYR A 2 -0.27 28.93 51.15
CA TYR A 2 -1.47 29.66 51.62
C TYR A 2 -1.75 29.49 53.10
N ALA A 3 -1.58 28.31 53.66
CA ALA A 3 -1.74 28.03 55.10
C ALA A 3 -0.74 28.85 55.95
N ALA A 4 0.51 28.96 55.53
CA ALA A 4 1.52 29.75 56.23
C ALA A 4 1.17 31.26 56.18
N GLY A 5 0.61 31.76 55.09
CA GLY A 5 0.14 33.12 54.95
C GLY A 5 -1.01 33.46 55.91
N ILE A 6 -1.97 32.52 56.07
CA ILE A 6 -3.06 32.65 57.02
C ILE A 6 -2.57 32.72 58.46
N VAL A 7 -1.64 31.80 58.83
CA VAL A 7 -1.04 31.76 60.19
C VAL A 7 -0.28 33.05 60.47
N SER A 8 0.56 33.53 59.54
CA SER A 8 1.30 34.80 59.69
C SER A 8 0.38 35.98 59.80
N GLY A 9 -0.70 36.04 59.01
CA GLY A 9 -1.70 37.10 59.08
C GLY A 9 -2.43 37.12 60.41
N LEU A 10 -2.76 35.96 60.96
CA LEU A 10 -3.44 35.83 62.24
C LEU A 10 -2.54 36.27 63.40
N ILE A 11 -1.26 35.91 63.36
CA ILE A 11 -0.24 36.36 64.33
C ILE A 11 -0.06 37.88 64.28
N ALA A 12 0.04 38.45 63.06
CA ALA A 12 0.19 39.88 62.87
C ALA A 12 -1.04 40.65 63.38
N PHE A 13 -2.27 40.11 63.14
CA PHE A 13 -3.49 40.67 63.64
C PHE A 13 -3.58 40.65 65.17
N LEU A 14 -3.25 39.53 65.82
CA LEU A 14 -3.23 39.39 67.28
C LEU A 14 -2.22 40.33 67.92
N TYR A 15 -1.04 40.44 67.31
CA TYR A 15 -0.02 41.37 67.77
C TYR A 15 -0.51 42.83 67.68
N SER A 16 -1.13 43.21 66.57
CA SER A 16 -1.70 44.53 66.39
C SER A 16 -2.87 44.81 67.38
N ALA A 17 -3.70 43.80 67.64
CA ALA A 17 -4.76 43.90 68.62
C ALA A 17 -4.21 44.15 70.04
N PHE A 18 -3.19 43.42 70.44
CA PHE A 18 -2.53 43.68 71.75
C PHE A 18 -1.87 45.07 71.81
N PHE A 19 -1.18 45.49 70.73
CA PHE A 19 -0.47 46.77 70.71
C PHE A 19 -1.42 47.98 70.75
N PHE A 20 -2.57 47.91 70.13
CA PHE A 20 -3.53 49.01 70.08
C PHE A 20 -4.55 49.00 71.25
N SER A 21 -4.53 47.99 72.11
CA SER A 21 -5.36 47.91 73.28
C SER A 21 -4.97 48.94 74.38
N THR A 22 -5.93 49.38 75.17
CA THR A 22 -5.67 50.15 76.41
C THR A 22 -5.22 49.19 77.54
N ASP A 23 -4.19 49.55 78.21
CA ASP A 23 -3.56 48.80 79.35
C ASP A 23 -3.14 47.36 78.95
N HIS A 24 -2.74 47.17 77.63
CA HIS A 24 -2.33 45.91 77.12
C HIS A 24 -3.34 44.74 77.39
N SER A 25 -4.62 45.07 77.44
CA SER A 25 -5.70 44.09 77.55
C SER A 25 -6.39 43.89 76.19
N PHE A 26 -6.57 42.67 75.71
CA PHE A 26 -7.09 42.36 74.35
C PHE A 26 -8.53 42.87 74.09
N PHE A 27 -9.22 43.41 75.08
CA PHE A 27 -10.65 43.75 74.99
C PHE A 27 -10.98 45.21 75.23
N LEU A 28 -10.04 46.09 75.54
CA LEU A 28 -10.30 47.49 75.78
C LEU A 28 -9.60 48.36 74.75
N TYR A 29 -10.43 49.09 73.93
CA TYR A 29 -9.91 49.98 72.86
C TYR A 29 -10.56 51.34 72.95
N THR A 30 -9.78 52.39 72.61
CA THR A 30 -10.37 53.69 72.27
C THR A 30 -10.99 53.59 70.88
N SER A 31 -11.99 54.44 70.57
CA SER A 31 -12.72 54.40 69.27
C SER A 31 -11.72 54.56 68.07
N LEU A 32 -10.69 55.37 68.22
CA LEU A 32 -9.69 55.60 67.19
C LEU A 32 -8.80 54.37 66.95
N ASN A 33 -8.35 53.69 68.05
CA ASN A 33 -7.56 52.47 67.94
C ASN A 33 -8.32 51.29 67.44
N PHE A 34 -9.62 51.20 67.75
CA PHE A 34 -10.52 50.18 67.19
C PHE A 34 -10.70 50.31 65.67
N GLN A 35 -10.83 51.57 65.16
CA GLN A 35 -10.88 51.83 63.72
C GLN A 35 -9.59 51.40 63.01
N LYS A 36 -8.42 51.70 63.61
CA LYS A 36 -7.12 51.24 63.06
C LYS A 36 -7.02 49.73 63.02
N LEU A 37 -7.50 49.02 64.02
CA LEU A 37 -7.49 47.55 64.05
C LEU A 37 -8.38 46.93 62.95
N ILE A 38 -9.56 47.53 62.70
CA ILE A 38 -10.42 47.10 61.59
C ILE A 38 -9.71 47.27 60.24
N VAL A 39 -9.08 48.41 60.00
CA VAL A 39 -8.35 48.69 58.76
C VAL A 39 -7.19 47.68 58.54
N ILE A 40 -6.44 47.38 59.61
CA ILE A 40 -5.36 46.39 59.55
C ILE A 40 -5.95 44.99 59.27
N GLY A 41 -7.02 44.59 59.94
CA GLY A 41 -7.68 43.31 59.72
C GLY A 41 -8.18 43.12 58.29
N LEU A 42 -8.84 44.17 57.74
CA LEU A 42 -9.30 44.18 56.35
C LEU A 42 -8.10 44.13 55.38
N GLY A 43 -7.02 44.83 55.66
CA GLY A 43 -5.78 44.78 54.85
C GLY A 43 -5.13 43.39 54.83
N ILE A 44 -5.05 42.74 55.95
CA ILE A 44 -4.52 41.38 56.10
C ILE A 44 -5.43 40.39 55.32
N ALA A 45 -6.74 40.47 55.52
CA ALA A 45 -7.71 39.62 54.81
C ALA A 45 -7.61 39.77 53.28
N ALA A 46 -7.54 41.03 52.80
CA ALA A 46 -7.42 41.35 51.38
C ALA A 46 -6.11 40.76 50.78
N ASN A 47 -5.00 40.89 51.51
CA ASN A 47 -3.73 40.30 51.09
C ASN A 47 -3.78 38.76 51.02
N ILE A 48 -4.34 38.09 52.03
CA ILE A 48 -4.49 36.62 52.02
C ILE A 48 -5.35 36.18 50.82
N LEU A 49 -6.47 36.88 50.55
CA LEU A 49 -7.31 36.55 49.39
C LEU A 49 -6.60 36.80 48.05
N LEU A 50 -5.85 37.89 47.95
CA LEU A 50 -5.07 38.20 46.75
C LEU A 50 -3.99 37.17 46.48
N ILE A 51 -3.21 36.82 47.49
CA ILE A 51 -2.17 35.78 47.35
C ILE A 51 -2.81 34.43 46.99
N GLY A 52 -3.92 34.05 47.63
CA GLY A 52 -4.62 32.80 47.33
C GLY A 52 -5.09 32.77 45.88
N ARG A 53 -5.65 33.88 45.38
CA ARG A 53 -6.12 34.01 43.98
C ARG A 53 -4.93 33.92 42.99
N LEU A 54 -3.83 34.58 43.28
CA LEU A 54 -2.65 34.55 42.42
C LEU A 54 -2.03 33.14 42.39
N GLN A 55 -1.93 32.44 43.52
CA GLN A 55 -1.45 31.07 43.57
C GLN A 55 -2.38 30.13 42.77
N TRP A 56 -3.69 30.24 42.96
CA TRP A 56 -4.66 29.47 42.22
C TRP A 56 -4.58 29.71 40.68
N GLN A 57 -4.44 30.96 40.25
CA GLN A 57 -4.25 31.30 38.83
C GLN A 57 -2.95 30.71 38.27
N PHE A 58 -1.84 30.78 39.07
CA PHE A 58 -0.53 30.25 38.66
C PHE A 58 -0.58 28.71 38.53
N GLU A 59 -1.13 28.03 39.54
CA GLU A 59 -1.28 26.58 39.51
C GLU A 59 -2.17 26.13 38.35
N HIS A 60 -3.29 26.81 38.10
CA HIS A 60 -4.23 26.47 37.03
C HIS A 60 -3.59 26.71 35.65
N SER A 61 -2.94 27.85 35.44
CA SER A 61 -2.24 28.16 34.20
C SER A 61 -1.05 27.21 33.94
N SER A 62 -0.34 26.75 34.97
CA SER A 62 0.74 25.80 34.80
C SER A 62 0.24 24.39 34.46
N MET A 63 -0.87 23.97 35.05
CA MET A 63 -1.53 22.70 34.72
C MET A 63 -2.05 22.68 33.27
N GLU A 64 -2.72 23.76 32.83
CA GLU A 64 -3.18 23.87 31.43
C GLU A 64 -2.04 23.80 30.43
N LYS A 65 -0.91 24.47 30.73
CA LYS A 65 0.29 24.37 29.87
C LYS A 65 0.89 22.98 29.82
N MET A 66 0.99 22.31 30.97
CA MET A 66 1.49 20.93 31.02
C MET A 66 0.58 19.95 30.27
N GLN A 67 -0.74 20.13 30.34
CA GLN A 67 -1.69 19.32 29.59
C GLN A 67 -1.57 19.54 28.07
N ALA A 68 -1.47 20.79 27.64
CA ALA A 68 -1.29 21.12 26.22
C ALA A 68 0.02 20.55 25.66
N GLU A 69 1.14 20.67 26.40
CA GLU A 69 2.43 20.09 26.00
C GLU A 69 2.39 18.55 25.97
N ALA A 70 1.67 17.91 26.89
CA ALA A 70 1.49 16.46 26.91
C ALA A 70 0.64 15.97 25.73
N GLU A 71 -0.45 16.68 25.39
CA GLU A 71 -1.31 16.39 24.24
C GLU A 71 -0.53 16.56 22.93
N GLU A 72 0.24 17.64 22.77
CA GLU A 72 1.08 17.88 21.59
C GLU A 72 2.10 16.75 21.40
N LYS A 73 2.84 16.37 22.46
CA LYS A 73 3.79 15.25 22.41
C LYS A 73 3.11 13.92 22.08
N LEU A 74 1.92 13.68 22.63
CA LEU A 74 1.17 12.46 22.34
C LEU A 74 0.77 12.43 20.87
N GLN A 75 0.33 13.56 20.33
CA GLN A 75 -0.06 13.68 18.91
C GLN A 75 1.15 13.48 17.99
N GLU A 76 2.28 14.16 18.24
CA GLU A 76 3.52 13.96 17.48
C GLU A 76 3.99 12.51 17.51
N THR A 77 3.95 11.89 18.69
CA THR A 77 4.36 10.49 18.87
C THR A 77 3.43 9.58 18.08
N THR A 78 2.11 9.80 18.14
CA THR A 78 1.11 9.00 17.43
C THR A 78 1.27 9.13 15.92
N GLU A 79 1.48 10.34 15.41
CA GLU A 79 1.72 10.59 13.98
C GLU A 79 3.03 9.92 13.50
N SER A 80 4.10 10.03 14.30
CA SER A 80 5.37 9.34 14.01
C SER A 80 5.22 7.82 13.98
N TYR A 81 4.47 7.24 14.92
CA TYR A 81 4.17 5.81 14.92
C TYR A 81 3.33 5.38 13.71
N ARG A 82 2.30 6.15 13.34
CA ARG A 82 1.49 5.90 12.15
C ARG A 82 2.32 5.95 10.87
N ALA A 83 3.19 6.96 10.75
CA ALA A 83 4.09 7.08 9.61
C ALA A 83 5.01 5.86 9.49
N LYS A 84 5.66 5.43 10.57
CA LYS A 84 6.51 4.24 10.58
C LYS A 84 5.75 2.94 10.33
N LEU A 85 4.49 2.85 10.78
CA LEU A 85 3.67 1.65 10.65
C LEU A 85 3.12 1.46 9.25
N TYR A 86 2.74 2.55 8.56
CA TYR A 86 1.95 2.52 7.35
C TYR A 86 2.63 3.06 6.10
N HIS A 87 3.83 3.62 6.22
CA HIS A 87 4.58 4.08 5.05
C HIS A 87 5.74 3.17 4.70
N ASP A 88 6.02 3.07 3.41
CA ASP A 88 7.22 2.44 2.88
C ASP A 88 8.39 3.41 2.99
N VAL A 89 9.48 2.96 3.61
CA VAL A 89 10.64 3.81 3.94
C VAL A 89 11.37 4.31 2.68
N LEU A 90 11.39 3.49 1.62
CA LEU A 90 12.09 3.84 0.39
C LEU A 90 11.31 4.85 -0.44
N THR A 91 10.06 4.53 -0.74
CA THR A 91 9.25 5.31 -1.69
C THR A 91 8.40 6.40 -1.03
N GLY A 92 8.24 6.38 0.30
CA GLY A 92 7.37 7.27 1.06
C GLY A 92 5.86 7.11 0.74
N THR A 93 5.48 6.08 -0.02
CA THR A 93 4.09 5.70 -0.28
C THR A 93 3.53 4.94 0.91
N TYR A 94 2.22 4.66 0.92
CA TYR A 94 1.71 3.69 1.88
C TYR A 94 2.32 2.31 1.62
N ASN A 95 2.44 1.49 2.66
CA ASN A 95 2.91 0.11 2.55
C ASN A 95 1.72 -0.87 2.45
N ARG A 96 2.02 -2.15 2.20
CA ARG A 96 1.02 -3.22 2.11
C ARG A 96 0.16 -3.34 3.36
N ARG A 97 0.74 -3.11 4.54
CA ARG A 97 -0.01 -3.15 5.81
C ARG A 97 -1.13 -2.11 5.87
N TYR A 98 -0.90 -0.91 5.33
CA TYR A 98 -1.95 0.10 5.22
C TYR A 98 -3.13 -0.39 4.37
N TYR A 99 -2.86 -1.10 3.28
CA TYR A 99 -3.91 -1.72 2.49
C TYR A 99 -4.71 -2.75 3.30
N GLU A 100 -4.02 -3.67 3.98
CA GLU A 100 -4.65 -4.76 4.75
C GLU A 100 -5.50 -4.21 5.92
N ASP A 101 -5.01 -3.22 6.63
CA ASP A 101 -5.66 -2.68 7.83
C ASP A 101 -6.75 -1.64 7.52
N ILE A 102 -6.59 -0.83 6.48
CA ILE A 102 -7.39 0.38 6.23
C ILE A 102 -8.00 0.39 4.83
N ALA A 103 -7.18 0.37 3.78
CA ALA A 103 -7.64 0.62 2.42
C ALA A 103 -8.61 -0.44 1.90
N SER A 104 -8.43 -1.70 2.26
CA SER A 104 -9.31 -2.80 1.88
C SER A 104 -10.75 -2.64 2.38
N ARG A 105 -10.97 -1.79 3.37
CA ARG A 105 -12.30 -1.49 3.97
C ARG A 105 -12.98 -0.28 3.37
N ILE A 106 -12.38 0.39 2.41
CA ILE A 106 -12.99 1.52 1.72
C ILE A 106 -14.18 1.01 0.93
N VAL A 107 -15.35 1.56 1.24
CA VAL A 107 -16.62 1.24 0.58
C VAL A 107 -16.98 2.37 -0.36
N GLY A 108 -17.24 2.04 -1.62
CA GLY A 108 -17.67 3.01 -2.62
C GLY A 108 -17.04 2.74 -3.99
N PRO A 109 -17.54 3.39 -5.04
CA PRO A 109 -16.94 3.24 -6.35
C PRO A 109 -15.54 3.84 -6.35
N ALA A 110 -14.56 3.05 -6.70
CA ALA A 110 -13.18 3.48 -6.82
C ALA A 110 -12.52 2.83 -8.04
N GLY A 111 -11.64 3.56 -8.70
CA GLY A 111 -10.70 2.98 -9.65
C GLY A 111 -9.61 2.24 -8.89
N ILE A 112 -9.39 0.99 -9.24
CA ILE A 112 -8.33 0.16 -8.68
C ILE A 112 -7.36 -0.16 -9.78
N ALA A 113 -6.08 0.12 -9.58
CA ALA A 113 -5.06 -0.26 -10.55
C ALA A 113 -3.86 -0.91 -9.85
N LEU A 114 -3.38 -1.99 -10.42
CA LEU A 114 -2.11 -2.60 -10.05
C LEU A 114 -1.07 -2.22 -11.11
N ILE A 115 0.11 -1.82 -10.64
CA ILE A 115 1.18 -1.25 -11.43
C ILE A 115 2.46 -2.03 -11.12
N ASP A 116 3.15 -2.48 -12.14
CA ASP A 116 4.43 -3.18 -12.02
C ASP A 116 5.52 -2.43 -12.79
N VAL A 117 6.73 -2.38 -12.23
CA VAL A 117 7.89 -1.77 -12.88
C VAL A 117 8.54 -2.78 -13.82
N ASP A 118 8.44 -2.55 -15.12
CA ASP A 118 8.99 -3.45 -16.13
C ASP A 118 10.52 -3.61 -15.99
N ASP A 119 10.98 -4.84 -16.18
CA ASP A 119 12.41 -5.19 -16.16
C ASP A 119 13.16 -4.81 -14.88
N PHE A 120 12.45 -4.66 -13.75
CA PHE A 120 13.03 -4.26 -12.48
C PHE A 120 14.17 -5.20 -12.04
N LYS A 121 13.98 -6.52 -12.19
CA LYS A 121 15.03 -7.50 -11.91
C LYS A 121 16.26 -7.29 -12.79
N ILE A 122 16.08 -7.02 -14.09
CA ILE A 122 17.19 -6.74 -15.01
C ILE A 122 17.92 -5.46 -14.60
N CYS A 123 17.20 -4.44 -14.14
CA CYS A 123 17.79 -3.24 -13.59
C CYS A 123 18.69 -3.54 -12.40
N ASN A 124 18.20 -4.33 -11.42
CA ASN A 124 18.97 -4.74 -10.26
C ASN A 124 20.21 -5.57 -10.63
N ASP A 125 20.05 -6.54 -11.53
CA ASP A 125 21.12 -7.45 -11.94
C ASP A 125 22.21 -6.72 -12.74
N THR A 126 21.83 -5.66 -13.49
CA THR A 126 22.75 -4.90 -14.37
C THR A 126 23.44 -3.75 -13.64
N TYR A 127 22.69 -2.99 -12.85
CA TYR A 127 23.14 -1.72 -12.25
C TYR A 127 23.25 -1.78 -10.71
N GLY A 128 22.84 -2.90 -10.10
CA GLY A 128 22.83 -3.09 -8.65
C GLY A 128 21.56 -2.60 -7.97
N HIS A 129 21.34 -3.04 -6.74
CA HIS A 129 20.12 -2.74 -5.97
C HIS A 129 19.88 -1.24 -5.75
N TYR A 130 20.94 -0.44 -5.64
CA TYR A 130 20.80 1.01 -5.51
C TYR A 130 20.12 1.65 -6.73
N ALA A 131 20.41 1.14 -7.94
CA ALA A 131 19.73 1.60 -9.15
C ALA A 131 18.24 1.21 -9.14
N GLY A 132 17.92 0.01 -8.66
CA GLY A 132 16.54 -0.43 -8.45
C GLY A 132 15.79 0.44 -7.44
N ASP A 133 16.43 0.79 -6.33
CA ASP A 133 15.85 1.69 -5.33
C ASP A 133 15.53 3.06 -5.95
N MET A 134 16.46 3.64 -6.71
CA MET A 134 16.23 4.90 -7.43
C MET A 134 15.13 4.79 -8.49
N ALA A 135 15.01 3.62 -9.15
CA ALA A 135 13.93 3.36 -10.11
C ALA A 135 12.55 3.33 -9.42
N LEU A 136 12.45 2.68 -8.27
CA LEU A 136 11.21 2.64 -7.46
C LEU A 136 10.82 4.01 -6.92
N GLU A 137 11.76 4.78 -6.41
CA GLU A 137 11.51 6.17 -5.98
C GLU A 137 11.04 7.04 -7.16
N THR A 138 11.66 6.88 -8.32
CA THR A 138 11.29 7.60 -9.54
C THR A 138 9.90 7.22 -10.01
N ALA A 139 9.56 5.91 -9.99
CA ALA A 139 8.23 5.41 -10.32
C ALA A 139 7.17 5.99 -9.36
N ALA A 140 7.40 5.90 -8.06
CA ALA A 140 6.49 6.44 -7.04
C ALA A 140 6.25 7.94 -7.21
N ASN A 141 7.31 8.72 -7.49
CA ASN A 141 7.22 10.15 -7.72
C ASN A 141 6.47 10.49 -9.02
N ALA A 142 6.71 9.74 -10.10
CA ALA A 142 5.98 9.90 -11.35
C ALA A 142 4.48 9.62 -11.17
N ILE A 143 4.11 8.54 -10.49
CA ILE A 143 2.71 8.22 -10.18
C ILE A 143 2.11 9.32 -9.31
N ARG A 144 2.80 9.73 -8.24
CA ARG A 144 2.32 10.75 -7.29
C ARG A 144 2.07 12.10 -7.98
N SER A 145 2.86 12.47 -8.98
CA SER A 145 2.65 13.72 -9.74
C SER A 145 1.36 13.74 -10.56
N CYS A 146 0.77 12.57 -10.82
CA CYS A 146 -0.43 12.41 -11.63
C CYS A 146 -1.71 12.21 -10.80
N ILE A 147 -1.61 12.02 -9.49
CA ILE A 147 -2.75 11.69 -8.61
C ILE A 147 -3.07 12.84 -7.63
N ARG A 148 -4.26 12.78 -7.03
CA ARG A 148 -4.73 13.76 -6.05
C ARG A 148 -4.29 13.35 -4.65
N GLU A 149 -4.36 14.26 -3.70
CA GLU A 149 -4.12 13.98 -2.27
C GLU A 149 -5.11 12.96 -1.69
N SER A 150 -6.33 12.92 -2.23
CA SER A 150 -7.36 11.93 -1.85
C SER A 150 -7.11 10.52 -2.39
N ASP A 151 -6.22 10.38 -3.37
CA ASP A 151 -5.91 9.11 -4.01
C ASP A 151 -4.83 8.38 -3.19
N LEU A 152 -4.91 7.05 -3.14
CA LEU A 152 -3.99 6.26 -2.34
C LEU A 152 -2.99 5.53 -3.24
N LEU A 153 -1.71 5.80 -3.02
CA LEU A 153 -0.62 5.07 -3.64
C LEU A 153 0.06 4.19 -2.60
N ILE A 154 0.07 2.90 -2.83
CA ILE A 154 0.50 1.87 -1.90
C ILE A 154 1.57 1.01 -2.58
N ARG A 155 2.73 0.84 -1.97
CA ARG A 155 3.70 -0.18 -2.40
C ARG A 155 3.21 -1.54 -1.92
N TYR A 156 2.69 -2.32 -2.87
CA TYR A 156 1.99 -3.57 -2.59
C TYR A 156 2.93 -4.78 -2.56
N GLY A 157 3.97 -4.75 -3.38
CA GLY A 157 5.02 -5.78 -3.49
C GLY A 157 6.42 -5.15 -3.61
N GLY A 158 7.39 -5.92 -4.06
CA GLY A 158 8.77 -5.46 -4.27
C GLY A 158 8.85 -4.31 -5.27
N ASP A 159 8.31 -4.54 -6.47
CA ASP A 159 8.25 -3.64 -7.63
C ASP A 159 6.81 -3.29 -8.04
N GLU A 160 5.84 -3.66 -7.21
CA GLU A 160 4.42 -3.49 -7.47
C GLU A 160 3.81 -2.36 -6.63
N PHE A 161 2.98 -1.54 -7.27
CA PHE A 161 2.20 -0.49 -6.62
C PHE A 161 0.71 -0.71 -6.85
N LEU A 162 -0.07 -0.56 -5.79
CA LEU A 162 -1.53 -0.51 -5.83
C LEU A 162 -1.99 0.95 -5.75
N LEU A 163 -2.81 1.34 -6.72
CA LEU A 163 -3.40 2.66 -6.79
C LEU A 163 -4.91 2.57 -6.56
N VAL A 164 -5.42 3.34 -5.61
CA VAL A 164 -6.85 3.45 -5.32
C VAL A 164 -7.28 4.89 -5.60
N LEU A 165 -8.25 5.06 -6.49
CA LEU A 165 -8.76 6.34 -7.00
C LEU A 165 -10.25 6.49 -6.60
N PRO A 166 -10.57 6.99 -5.40
CA PRO A 166 -11.95 7.11 -4.94
C PRO A 166 -12.77 8.01 -5.86
N GLY A 167 -13.95 7.52 -6.29
CA GLY A 167 -14.91 8.29 -7.07
C GLY A 167 -14.47 8.65 -8.50
N ILE A 168 -13.46 7.99 -9.05
CA ILE A 168 -13.07 8.22 -10.46
C ILE A 168 -14.15 7.63 -11.40
N PRO A 169 -14.62 8.38 -12.41
CA PRO A 169 -15.48 7.85 -13.45
C PRO A 169 -14.77 6.79 -14.30
N GLY A 170 -15.49 5.75 -14.71
CA GLY A 170 -14.91 4.64 -15.48
C GLY A 170 -14.34 5.03 -16.84
N ASP A 171 -14.97 6.00 -17.51
CA ASP A 171 -14.50 6.58 -18.78
C ASP A 171 -13.19 7.36 -18.67
N ILE A 172 -12.86 7.85 -17.46
CA ILE A 172 -11.65 8.62 -17.21
C ILE A 172 -10.50 7.72 -16.73
N LEU A 173 -10.78 6.54 -16.19
CA LEU A 173 -9.78 5.66 -15.58
C LEU A 173 -8.64 5.35 -16.57
N GLN A 174 -8.96 4.91 -17.78
CA GLN A 174 -7.95 4.58 -18.79
C GLN A 174 -7.05 5.78 -19.12
N THR A 175 -7.65 6.96 -19.33
CA THR A 175 -6.89 8.19 -19.61
C THR A 175 -5.96 8.54 -18.45
N LYS A 176 -6.42 8.37 -17.20
CA LYS A 176 -5.62 8.62 -16.00
C LYS A 176 -4.43 7.67 -15.92
N LEU A 177 -4.64 6.38 -16.16
CA LEU A 177 -3.57 5.38 -16.10
C LEU A 177 -2.56 5.56 -17.25
N GLU A 178 -2.99 5.98 -18.45
CA GLU A 178 -2.10 6.34 -19.56
C GLU A 178 -1.26 7.59 -19.25
N GLN A 179 -1.82 8.57 -18.54
CA GLN A 179 -1.06 9.71 -18.03
C GLN A 179 0.06 9.26 -17.09
N ILE A 180 -0.23 8.36 -16.16
CA ILE A 180 0.73 7.81 -15.21
C ILE A 180 1.84 7.06 -15.96
N ARG A 181 1.48 6.16 -16.88
CA ARG A 181 2.44 5.41 -17.71
C ARG A 181 3.38 6.36 -18.48
N THR A 182 2.80 7.38 -19.10
CA THR A 182 3.57 8.37 -19.87
C THR A 182 4.49 9.20 -18.97
N ALA A 183 4.01 9.63 -17.81
CA ALA A 183 4.82 10.36 -16.84
C ALA A 183 6.03 9.54 -16.37
N ALA A 184 5.84 8.24 -16.07
CA ALA A 184 6.92 7.33 -15.70
C ALA A 184 7.92 7.15 -16.86
N GLN A 185 7.44 6.98 -18.09
CA GLN A 185 8.31 6.83 -19.27
C GLN A 185 9.14 8.08 -19.55
N MET A 186 8.64 9.26 -19.22
CA MET A 186 9.35 10.55 -19.35
C MET A 186 10.30 10.83 -18.18
N ALA A 187 10.14 10.14 -17.07
CA ALA A 187 10.97 10.33 -15.89
C ALA A 187 12.37 9.77 -16.11
N SER A 188 13.38 10.53 -15.65
CA SER A 188 14.77 10.11 -15.68
C SER A 188 15.18 9.58 -14.33
N VAL A 189 15.74 8.37 -14.28
CA VAL A 189 16.27 7.80 -13.05
C VAL A 189 17.61 8.48 -12.72
N PRO A 190 17.74 9.15 -11.57
CA PRO A 190 18.95 9.88 -11.20
C PRO A 190 20.19 8.98 -11.20
N GLY A 191 21.25 9.41 -11.87
CA GLY A 191 22.48 8.64 -12.02
C GLY A 191 22.46 7.56 -13.10
N TYR A 192 21.30 7.25 -13.70
CA TYR A 192 21.12 6.15 -14.67
C TYR A 192 20.36 6.63 -15.92
N SER A 193 20.86 7.63 -16.62
CA SER A 193 20.20 8.28 -17.77
C SER A 193 19.91 7.35 -18.96
N HIS A 194 20.58 6.19 -19.03
CA HIS A 194 20.34 5.17 -20.06
C HIS A 194 19.22 4.19 -19.68
N PHE A 195 18.84 4.13 -18.41
CA PHE A 195 17.71 3.30 -17.97
C PHE A 195 16.41 4.08 -18.16
N ARG A 196 15.53 3.53 -19.00
CA ARG A 196 14.20 4.10 -19.22
C ARG A 196 13.21 3.33 -18.36
N LEU A 197 12.57 4.05 -17.44
CA LEU A 197 11.51 3.51 -16.62
C LEU A 197 10.29 3.23 -17.51
N SER A 198 9.69 2.04 -17.35
CA SER A 198 8.41 1.70 -17.95
C SER A 198 7.54 0.97 -16.96
N LEU A 199 6.22 1.12 -17.10
CA LEU A 199 5.23 0.55 -16.22
C LEU A 199 4.21 -0.26 -16.99
N SER A 200 3.88 -1.44 -16.47
CA SER A 200 2.73 -2.24 -16.89
C SER A 200 1.60 -2.05 -15.90
N ILE A 201 0.43 -1.61 -16.38
CA ILE A 201 -0.67 -1.17 -15.52
C ILE A 201 -1.95 -1.91 -15.89
N GLY A 202 -2.57 -2.56 -14.90
CA GLY A 202 -3.91 -3.13 -15.01
C GLY A 202 -4.90 -2.36 -14.16
N GLY A 203 -6.03 -1.95 -14.72
CA GLY A 203 -7.01 -1.14 -14.00
C GLY A 203 -8.45 -1.59 -14.18
N THR A 204 -9.26 -1.43 -13.11
CA THR A 204 -10.70 -1.70 -13.12
C THR A 204 -11.46 -0.75 -12.21
N ILE A 205 -12.77 -0.76 -12.29
CA ILE A 205 -13.66 -0.04 -11.37
C ILE A 205 -14.23 -1.02 -10.36
N GLN A 206 -14.01 -0.75 -9.08
CA GLN A 206 -14.69 -1.46 -7.99
C GLN A 206 -16.17 -1.05 -7.96
N ALA A 207 -17.07 -2.03 -8.02
CA ALA A 207 -18.48 -1.79 -7.79
C ALA A 207 -18.78 -1.59 -6.30
N ILE A 208 -19.85 -0.83 -5.99
CA ILE A 208 -20.21 -0.49 -4.57
C ILE A 208 -20.46 -1.74 -3.73
N THR A 209 -20.92 -2.83 -4.35
CA THR A 209 -21.28 -4.08 -3.67
C THR A 209 -20.14 -5.10 -3.61
N ASP A 210 -19.04 -4.87 -4.33
CA ASP A 210 -17.95 -5.83 -4.41
C ASP A 210 -16.83 -5.51 -3.41
N PRO A 211 -16.30 -6.54 -2.73
CA PRO A 211 -15.10 -6.38 -1.93
C PRO A 211 -13.94 -5.84 -2.77
N MET A 212 -13.14 -4.95 -2.21
CA MET A 212 -11.97 -4.38 -2.89
C MET A 212 -11.00 -5.46 -3.38
N GLU A 213 -10.88 -6.57 -2.66
CA GLU A 213 -10.04 -7.71 -3.02
C GLU A 213 -10.38 -8.32 -4.40
N ASN A 214 -11.67 -8.30 -4.80
CA ASN A 214 -12.08 -8.76 -6.12
C ASN A 214 -11.56 -7.83 -7.22
N ALA A 215 -11.67 -6.52 -7.00
CA ALA A 215 -11.16 -5.52 -7.93
C ALA A 215 -9.63 -5.56 -8.03
N VAL A 216 -8.93 -5.79 -6.90
CA VAL A 216 -7.47 -5.97 -6.90
C VAL A 216 -7.07 -7.22 -7.69
N ARG A 217 -7.76 -8.35 -7.50
CA ARG A 217 -7.51 -9.57 -8.30
C ARG A 217 -7.77 -9.38 -9.79
N GLN A 218 -8.77 -8.57 -10.14
CA GLN A 218 -9.04 -8.25 -11.53
C GLN A 218 -7.97 -7.32 -12.11
N ALA A 219 -7.57 -6.29 -11.37
CA ALA A 219 -6.48 -5.40 -11.76
C ALA A 219 -5.17 -6.18 -11.96
N ASP A 220 -4.88 -7.19 -11.13
CA ASP A 220 -3.72 -8.08 -11.26
C ASP A 220 -3.72 -8.83 -12.60
N ARG A 221 -4.84 -9.46 -12.95
CA ARG A 221 -4.97 -10.14 -14.25
C ARG A 221 -4.75 -9.19 -15.44
N LEU A 222 -5.29 -7.97 -15.35
CA LEU A 222 -5.13 -6.95 -16.39
C LEU A 222 -3.69 -6.43 -16.46
N MET A 223 -3.01 -6.27 -15.32
CA MET A 223 -1.60 -5.92 -15.25
C MET A 223 -0.73 -6.99 -15.90
N TYR A 224 -1.01 -8.27 -15.66
CA TYR A 224 -0.30 -9.36 -16.31
C TYR A 224 -0.44 -9.32 -17.85
N GLN A 225 -1.64 -9.01 -18.37
CA GLN A 225 -1.85 -8.79 -19.81
C GLN A 225 -1.05 -7.58 -20.33
N ALA A 226 -0.99 -6.49 -19.55
CA ALA A 226 -0.18 -5.33 -19.89
C ALA A 226 1.32 -5.69 -19.90
N LYS A 227 1.79 -6.51 -18.95
CA LYS A 227 3.19 -6.97 -18.81
C LYS A 227 3.66 -7.79 -20.02
N CYS A 228 2.78 -8.56 -20.67
CA CYS A 228 3.11 -9.26 -21.91
C CYS A 228 3.50 -8.30 -23.05
N ARG A 229 2.98 -7.07 -23.03
CA ARG A 229 3.27 -6.03 -24.04
C ARG A 229 4.34 -5.04 -23.60
N LYS A 230 4.61 -5.00 -22.29
CA LYS A 230 5.43 -4.00 -21.58
C LYS A 230 4.99 -2.56 -21.87
N ASN A 231 5.27 -1.66 -20.94
CA ASN A 231 4.93 -0.24 -21.07
C ASN A 231 3.50 -0.02 -21.60
N ALA A 232 2.54 -0.70 -20.99
CA ALA A 232 1.15 -0.76 -21.47
C ALA A 232 0.14 -0.59 -20.34
N VAL A 233 -1.06 -0.13 -20.70
CA VAL A 233 -2.22 -0.05 -19.80
C VAL A 233 -3.31 -0.97 -20.35
N THR A 234 -3.90 -1.76 -19.47
CA THR A 234 -5.08 -2.58 -19.77
C THR A 234 -6.17 -2.26 -18.75
N VAL A 235 -7.32 -1.81 -19.19
CA VAL A 235 -8.45 -1.42 -18.33
C VAL A 235 -9.70 -2.17 -18.72
N GLU A 236 -10.42 -2.63 -17.72
CA GLU A 236 -11.75 -3.20 -17.87
C GLU A 236 -12.72 -2.46 -16.94
N VAL A 237 -13.76 -1.85 -17.51
CA VAL A 237 -14.80 -1.14 -16.76
C VAL A 237 -16.10 -1.94 -16.82
N PRO A 238 -16.62 -2.44 -15.68
CA PRO A 238 -17.88 -3.14 -15.66
C PRO A 238 -19.01 -2.28 -16.26
N GLY A 239 -19.65 -2.77 -17.33
CA GLY A 239 -20.78 -2.09 -17.99
C GLY A 239 -20.41 -1.10 -19.09
N CYS A 240 -19.14 -0.85 -19.37
CA CYS A 240 -18.68 -0.07 -20.53
C CYS A 240 -18.01 -1.01 -21.52
N SER A 241 -18.79 -1.63 -22.38
CA SER A 241 -18.27 -2.40 -23.51
C SER A 241 -17.71 -1.42 -24.54
N LEU A 242 -16.48 -0.95 -24.33
CA LEU A 242 -15.67 -0.54 -25.48
C LEU A 242 -15.29 -1.83 -26.18
N ALA A 243 -15.82 -1.99 -27.37
CA ALA A 243 -15.62 -3.14 -28.24
C ALA A 243 -14.10 -3.38 -28.48
N ALA A 244 -13.43 -4.01 -27.51
CA ALA A 244 -12.29 -4.84 -27.79
C ALA A 244 -12.83 -6.21 -28.20
N PRO A 245 -12.22 -6.92 -29.12
CA PRO A 245 -12.82 -8.11 -29.69
C PRO A 245 -12.96 -9.19 -28.63
N GLU A 246 -14.17 -9.26 -28.02
CA GLU A 246 -14.61 -10.33 -27.10
C GLU A 246 -14.59 -11.73 -27.75
N LYS A 247 -14.13 -11.82 -28.98
CA LYS A 247 -14.05 -13.10 -29.74
C LYS A 247 -12.81 -13.94 -29.39
N LEU A 248 -11.84 -13.42 -28.59
CA LEU A 248 -10.61 -14.17 -28.25
C LEU A 248 -10.57 -14.70 -26.81
N LEU A 249 -11.56 -14.41 -25.94
CA LEU A 249 -11.56 -14.83 -24.53
C LEU A 249 -12.72 -15.75 -24.15
N GLN A 250 -13.58 -16.15 -25.07
CA GLN A 250 -14.66 -17.12 -24.83
C GLN A 250 -14.42 -18.54 -25.39
N GLU A 251 -13.36 -18.74 -26.15
CA GLU A 251 -12.85 -20.10 -26.35
C GLU A 251 -11.80 -20.34 -25.23
N LYS A 252 -12.11 -21.23 -24.29
CA LYS A 252 -11.16 -21.77 -23.34
C LYS A 252 -9.91 -22.12 -24.12
N SER A 253 -8.79 -21.43 -23.87
CA SER A 253 -7.54 -21.70 -24.56
C SER A 253 -7.21 -23.18 -24.41
N GLN A 254 -6.99 -23.89 -25.51
CA GLN A 254 -6.67 -25.31 -25.48
C GLN A 254 -5.21 -25.48 -25.10
N ILE A 255 -4.95 -26.34 -24.11
CA ILE A 255 -3.61 -26.75 -23.72
C ILE A 255 -3.44 -28.22 -24.07
N LEU A 256 -2.41 -28.55 -24.85
CA LEU A 256 -2.07 -29.91 -25.18
C LEU A 256 -1.06 -30.45 -24.16
N LEU A 257 -1.48 -31.43 -23.35
CA LEU A 257 -0.64 -32.17 -22.41
C LEU A 257 -0.10 -33.42 -23.10
N VAL A 258 1.22 -33.53 -23.16
CA VAL A 258 1.91 -34.65 -23.82
C VAL A 258 2.83 -35.32 -22.82
N ASP A 259 2.46 -36.50 -22.35
CA ASP A 259 3.20 -37.29 -21.35
C ASP A 259 2.73 -38.75 -21.47
N ASP A 260 3.62 -39.74 -21.42
CA ASP A 260 3.27 -41.15 -21.53
C ASP A 260 2.55 -41.68 -20.28
N SER A 261 2.78 -41.04 -19.13
CA SER A 261 2.11 -41.35 -17.86
C SER A 261 0.75 -40.74 -17.74
N LYS A 262 -0.29 -41.58 -17.75
CA LYS A 262 -1.66 -41.12 -17.49
C LYS A 262 -1.82 -40.37 -16.16
N MET A 263 -1.04 -40.78 -15.14
CA MET A 263 -1.07 -40.14 -13.81
C MET A 263 -0.59 -38.68 -13.89
N ASN A 264 0.53 -38.46 -14.62
CA ASN A 264 1.08 -37.10 -14.78
C ASN A 264 0.10 -36.21 -15.54
N ARG A 265 -0.51 -36.71 -16.61
CA ARG A 265 -1.54 -35.96 -17.35
C ARG A 265 -2.71 -35.57 -16.45
N MET A 266 -3.20 -36.52 -15.62
CA MET A 266 -4.29 -36.21 -14.65
C MET A 266 -3.90 -35.15 -13.63
N ILE A 267 -2.68 -35.22 -13.06
CA ILE A 267 -2.18 -34.23 -12.08
C ILE A 267 -2.06 -32.84 -12.73
N LEU A 268 -1.47 -32.78 -13.94
CA LEU A 268 -1.34 -31.52 -14.66
C LEU A 268 -2.69 -30.93 -15.04
N ALA A 269 -3.63 -31.75 -15.46
CA ALA A 269 -4.99 -31.31 -15.76
C ALA A 269 -5.71 -30.77 -14.51
N GLU A 270 -5.51 -31.38 -13.34
CA GLU A 270 -6.09 -30.91 -12.08
C GLU A 270 -5.46 -29.60 -11.62
N ILE A 271 -4.14 -29.43 -11.77
CA ILE A 271 -3.42 -28.19 -11.45
C ILE A 271 -3.88 -27.02 -12.34
N LEU A 272 -4.10 -27.27 -13.63
CA LEU A 272 -4.59 -26.27 -14.59
C LEU A 272 -6.06 -25.90 -14.36
N GLY A 273 -6.82 -26.79 -13.74
CA GLY A 273 -8.21 -26.56 -13.34
C GLY A 273 -9.17 -26.31 -14.51
N ASP A 274 -10.36 -25.81 -14.19
CA ASP A 274 -11.45 -25.57 -15.17
C ASP A 274 -11.22 -24.37 -16.10
N GLY A 275 -10.09 -23.68 -15.97
CA GLY A 275 -9.75 -22.48 -16.74
C GLY A 275 -9.42 -22.75 -18.22
N TYR A 276 -9.00 -23.97 -18.57
CA TYR A 276 -8.49 -24.35 -19.88
C TYR A 276 -9.24 -25.56 -20.42
N HIS A 277 -9.23 -25.71 -21.76
CA HIS A 277 -9.66 -26.94 -22.41
C HIS A 277 -8.43 -27.82 -22.60
N ILE A 278 -8.38 -28.97 -21.92
CA ILE A 278 -7.23 -29.85 -21.95
C ILE A 278 -7.38 -30.89 -23.05
N LEU A 279 -6.38 -30.95 -23.94
CA LEU A 279 -6.16 -32.04 -24.88
C LEU A 279 -5.02 -32.90 -24.36
N GLU A 280 -5.17 -34.22 -24.44
CA GLU A 280 -4.10 -35.13 -23.95
C GLU A 280 -3.51 -35.91 -25.15
N ALA A 281 -2.18 -36.15 -25.11
CA ALA A 281 -1.49 -37.05 -26.02
C ALA A 281 -0.56 -37.95 -25.22
N GLU A 282 -0.42 -39.22 -25.60
CA GLU A 282 0.33 -40.24 -24.87
C GLU A 282 1.78 -40.41 -25.39
N ASN A 283 2.09 -39.80 -26.53
CA ASN A 283 3.42 -39.82 -27.14
C ASN A 283 3.58 -38.70 -28.16
N GLY A 284 4.81 -38.49 -28.64
CA GLY A 284 5.13 -37.42 -29.57
C GLY A 284 4.43 -37.51 -30.93
N GLN A 285 4.12 -38.72 -31.40
CA GLN A 285 3.41 -38.86 -32.66
C GLN A 285 1.98 -38.42 -32.58
N GLU A 286 1.26 -38.81 -31.53
CA GLU A 286 -0.11 -38.35 -31.26
C GLU A 286 -0.16 -36.81 -31.03
N CYS A 287 0.87 -36.26 -30.40
CA CYS A 287 1.07 -34.81 -30.25
C CYS A 287 1.06 -34.13 -31.64
N LEU A 288 1.87 -34.58 -32.57
CA LEU A 288 1.99 -34.01 -33.91
C LEU A 288 0.69 -34.15 -34.72
N GLU A 289 -0.05 -35.25 -34.55
CA GLU A 289 -1.34 -35.45 -35.18
C GLU A 289 -2.37 -34.43 -34.70
N LYS A 290 -2.46 -34.23 -33.38
CA LYS A 290 -3.36 -33.23 -32.77
C LYS A 290 -2.97 -31.80 -33.13
N LEU A 291 -1.67 -31.47 -33.14
CA LEU A 291 -1.18 -30.18 -33.59
C LEU A 291 -1.56 -29.89 -35.05
N ARG A 292 -1.55 -30.91 -35.95
CA ARG A 292 -1.97 -30.72 -37.35
C ARG A 292 -3.49 -30.55 -37.49
N ALA A 293 -4.25 -31.24 -36.64
CA ALA A 293 -5.71 -31.21 -36.70
C ALA A 293 -6.27 -29.91 -36.11
N GLU A 294 -5.66 -29.37 -35.05
CA GLU A 294 -6.22 -28.30 -34.22
C GLU A 294 -5.25 -27.13 -33.98
N ALA A 295 -4.24 -26.92 -34.86
CA ALA A 295 -3.19 -25.89 -34.67
C ALA A 295 -3.70 -24.48 -34.36
N GLY A 296 -4.85 -24.11 -34.89
CA GLY A 296 -5.45 -22.78 -34.67
C GLY A 296 -6.15 -22.59 -33.32
N SER A 297 -6.36 -23.66 -32.53
CA SER A 297 -7.03 -23.61 -31.22
C SER A 297 -6.11 -23.90 -30.04
N ILE A 298 -4.95 -24.51 -30.29
CA ILE A 298 -3.98 -24.84 -29.24
C ILE A 298 -3.12 -23.63 -28.88
N ALA A 299 -3.24 -23.16 -27.65
CA ALA A 299 -2.53 -22.00 -27.14
C ALA A 299 -1.18 -22.34 -26.48
N LEU A 300 -0.99 -23.59 -26.02
CA LEU A 300 0.22 -24.02 -25.32
C LEU A 300 0.35 -25.55 -25.43
N VAL A 301 1.58 -26.02 -25.55
CA VAL A 301 1.96 -27.44 -25.42
C VAL A 301 2.79 -27.64 -24.16
N LEU A 302 2.37 -28.54 -23.27
CA LEU A 302 3.18 -29.06 -22.18
C LEU A 302 3.70 -30.43 -22.61
N LEU A 303 5.02 -30.56 -22.78
CA LEU A 303 5.64 -31.69 -23.46
C LEU A 303 6.66 -32.38 -22.55
N ASP A 304 6.40 -33.64 -22.20
CA ASP A 304 7.40 -34.45 -21.53
C ASP A 304 8.57 -34.76 -22.46
N ILE A 305 9.78 -34.84 -21.90
CA ILE A 305 10.99 -35.12 -22.62
C ILE A 305 11.08 -36.62 -22.93
N ASN A 306 10.81 -37.50 -21.96
CA ASN A 306 11.09 -38.93 -22.01
C ASN A 306 9.83 -39.73 -22.31
N MET A 307 9.49 -39.90 -23.59
CA MET A 307 8.30 -40.62 -24.01
C MET A 307 8.66 -41.75 -24.99
N PRO A 308 7.91 -42.86 -25.00
CA PRO A 308 8.06 -43.91 -26.00
C PRO A 308 7.61 -43.45 -27.40
N VAL A 309 8.05 -44.14 -28.42
CA VAL A 309 7.73 -43.95 -29.86
C VAL A 309 8.40 -42.70 -30.44
N MET A 310 8.25 -41.53 -29.82
CA MET A 310 8.82 -40.24 -30.21
C MET A 310 9.05 -39.39 -28.96
N ASP A 311 10.29 -39.04 -28.70
CA ASP A 311 10.65 -38.21 -27.54
C ASP A 311 10.31 -36.73 -27.75
N GLY A 312 10.36 -35.94 -26.66
CA GLY A 312 10.01 -34.51 -26.68
C GLY A 312 10.93 -33.69 -27.59
N PHE A 313 12.20 -34.05 -27.71
CA PHE A 313 13.14 -33.35 -28.60
C PHE A 313 12.87 -33.66 -30.07
N GLU A 314 12.43 -34.86 -30.38
CA GLU A 314 12.01 -35.24 -31.76
C GLU A 314 10.73 -34.49 -32.16
N VAL A 315 9.78 -34.30 -31.21
CA VAL A 315 8.59 -33.49 -31.42
C VAL A 315 8.98 -32.04 -31.74
N LEU A 316 9.85 -31.42 -30.91
CA LEU A 316 10.33 -30.05 -31.14
C LEU A 316 11.00 -29.91 -32.51
N LYS A 317 11.82 -30.87 -32.88
CA LYS A 317 12.51 -30.90 -34.19
C LYS A 317 11.50 -30.98 -35.34
N ALA A 318 10.45 -31.79 -35.19
CA ALA A 318 9.41 -31.93 -36.19
C ALA A 318 8.53 -30.67 -36.29
N MET A 319 8.21 -30.03 -35.19
CA MET A 319 7.50 -28.76 -35.12
C MET A 319 8.31 -27.63 -35.80
N ASN A 320 9.62 -27.54 -35.50
CA ASN A 320 10.51 -26.56 -36.10
C ASN A 320 10.63 -26.72 -37.63
N ALA A 321 10.73 -27.98 -38.09
CA ALA A 321 10.76 -28.25 -39.52
C ALA A 321 9.49 -27.82 -40.28
N ASN A 322 8.36 -27.72 -39.59
CA ASN A 322 7.07 -27.32 -40.13
C ASN A 322 6.67 -25.86 -39.78
N HIS A 323 7.58 -25.05 -39.25
CA HIS A 323 7.34 -23.67 -38.78
C HIS A 323 6.18 -23.52 -37.77
N THR A 324 5.78 -24.60 -37.14
CA THR A 324 4.65 -24.60 -36.19
C THR A 324 5.04 -24.05 -34.82
N ILE A 325 6.33 -23.98 -34.49
CA ILE A 325 6.85 -23.46 -33.20
C ILE A 325 6.67 -21.93 -33.09
N GLU A 326 6.74 -21.22 -34.22
CA GLU A 326 6.60 -19.76 -34.22
C GLU A 326 5.21 -19.31 -33.73
N ASP A 327 4.21 -20.18 -33.87
CA ASP A 327 2.82 -19.88 -33.55
C ASP A 327 2.37 -20.48 -32.21
N ILE A 328 3.02 -21.56 -31.71
CA ILE A 328 2.55 -22.27 -30.50
C ILE A 328 3.71 -22.43 -29.51
N PRO A 329 3.62 -21.79 -28.32
CA PRO A 329 4.63 -21.94 -27.26
C PRO A 329 4.65 -23.37 -26.72
N VAL A 330 5.84 -23.89 -26.44
CA VAL A 330 6.08 -25.23 -25.87
C VAL A 330 6.83 -25.10 -24.57
N ILE A 331 6.34 -25.75 -23.51
CA ILE A 331 7.03 -25.90 -22.23
C ILE A 331 7.45 -27.36 -22.11
N MET A 332 8.77 -27.59 -22.00
CA MET A 332 9.32 -28.92 -21.75
C MET A 332 9.20 -29.26 -20.27
N ILE A 333 8.71 -30.45 -19.97
CA ILE A 333 8.63 -30.99 -18.62
C ILE A 333 9.60 -32.18 -18.51
N SER A 334 10.37 -32.27 -17.44
CA SER A 334 11.26 -33.39 -17.18
C SER A 334 11.02 -33.92 -15.78
N SER A 335 10.85 -35.23 -15.68
CA SER A 335 10.75 -35.94 -14.40
C SER A 335 12.13 -36.22 -13.76
N GLU A 336 13.24 -35.94 -14.47
CA GLU A 336 14.60 -36.13 -13.96
C GLU A 336 15.30 -34.80 -13.66
N ASP A 337 15.76 -34.64 -12.40
CA ASP A 337 16.72 -33.64 -11.94
C ASP A 337 18.12 -33.84 -12.55
N SER A 338 18.28 -33.84 -13.85
CA SER A 338 19.59 -34.00 -14.43
C SER A 338 20.05 -32.77 -15.23
N ASP A 339 21.18 -32.19 -14.79
CA ASP A 339 21.95 -31.12 -15.49
C ASP A 339 22.30 -31.48 -16.96
N ALA A 340 22.05 -32.72 -17.40
CA ALA A 340 22.27 -33.20 -18.75
C ALA A 340 21.15 -32.81 -19.74
N ALA A 341 19.91 -32.58 -19.24
CA ALA A 341 18.77 -32.18 -20.08
C ALA A 341 18.82 -30.70 -20.48
N ILE A 342 19.51 -29.86 -19.68
CA ILE A 342 19.60 -28.40 -19.90
C ILE A 342 20.66 -28.05 -20.97
N ARG A 343 21.51 -28.98 -21.38
CA ARG A 343 22.62 -28.73 -22.31
C ARG A 343 22.42 -29.30 -23.74
N ARG A 344 21.26 -29.81 -24.05
CA ARG A 344 20.87 -30.26 -25.39
C ARG A 344 19.91 -29.31 -26.04
#